data_934263def410c7bd9e39ec331b2792e8
#
_entry.id   934263def410c7bd9e39ec331b2792e8
#
_cell.length_a   1.000
_cell.length_b   1.000
_cell.length_c   1.000
_cell.angle_alpha   90.00
_cell.angle_beta   90.00
_cell.angle_gamma   90.00
#
_symmetry.space_group_name_H-M   'P 1'
#
loop_
_entity.id
_entity.type
_entity.pdbx_description
1 polymer ?
#
loop_
_entity_poly.entity_id
_entity_poly.type
_entity_poly.pdbx_seq_one_letter_code
_entity_poly.pdbx_strand_id
1 'polypeptide(L)'
;MRKGTLPFLLTCWKLNLAGAMEFRLSFFMTAGMMFLNNVIWIVFWGIFFSRFPSVNGWELSDVMMMWAVGTGGFGWASMLFGNFNRIAFITSRGELDVYLTQPKPVLLNVLASRMSLTAIGDFLFGWAIYAYAGDHSLGGLLRYLLALLLAGLIFLFFNVAAGSLAFFIGNAEGIAFQLFNGHLAFTTYPTDIFKGAVRLILFTVIPAGFISYMPIGLLRGWQGDYLLLATGAAALLAAGSIGFFYWGLRRYSSGNMMTMRS
;
A
#
# COMPACT_ATOMS: atom_id res chain seq x y z
N MET A 1 -28.28 -11.19 -14.42
CA MET A 1 -28.40 -10.14 -13.38
C MET A 1 -27.03 -9.56 -13.10
N ARG A 2 -26.78 -8.27 -13.40
CA ARG A 2 -25.54 -7.57 -12.99
C ARG A 2 -25.57 -7.41 -11.47
N LYS A 3 -24.97 -8.32 -10.72
CA LYS A 3 -24.70 -8.07 -9.30
C LYS A 3 -23.85 -6.82 -9.21
N GLY A 4 -24.21 -5.85 -8.38
CA GLY A 4 -23.49 -4.58 -8.22
C GLY A 4 -22.02 -4.82 -7.85
N THR A 5 -21.17 -3.79 -7.99
CA THR A 5 -19.73 -3.88 -7.67
C THR A 5 -19.50 -4.21 -6.20
N LEU A 6 -20.25 -3.60 -5.28
CA LEU A 6 -20.10 -3.84 -3.84
C LEU A 6 -20.39 -5.30 -3.42
N PRO A 7 -21.53 -5.95 -3.82
CA PRO A 7 -21.75 -7.35 -3.53
C PRO A 7 -20.67 -8.28 -4.10
N PHE A 8 -20.09 -7.93 -5.24
CA PHE A 8 -18.97 -8.66 -5.82
C PHE A 8 -17.73 -8.59 -4.90
N LEU A 9 -17.31 -7.38 -4.49
CA LEU A 9 -16.17 -7.20 -3.60
C LEU A 9 -16.36 -7.93 -2.27
N LEU A 10 -17.53 -7.78 -1.64
CA LEU A 10 -17.86 -8.47 -0.38
C LEU A 10 -17.76 -10.00 -0.53
N THR A 11 -18.18 -10.53 -1.69
CA THR A 11 -18.08 -11.97 -1.96
C THR A 11 -16.62 -12.39 -2.10
N CYS A 12 -15.80 -11.64 -2.85
CA CYS A 12 -14.37 -11.91 -2.99
C CYS A 12 -13.67 -11.90 -1.63
N TRP A 13 -13.89 -10.87 -0.81
CA TRP A 13 -13.26 -10.75 0.50
C TRP A 13 -13.69 -11.86 1.46
N LYS A 14 -14.98 -12.22 1.45
CA LYS A 14 -15.51 -13.34 2.24
C LYS A 14 -14.86 -14.67 1.83
N LEU A 15 -14.73 -14.93 0.53
CA LEU A 15 -14.12 -16.16 0.03
C LEU A 15 -12.61 -16.20 0.33
N ASN A 16 -11.89 -15.09 0.15
CA ASN A 16 -10.47 -14.99 0.49
C ASN A 16 -10.24 -15.24 1.98
N LEU A 17 -11.08 -14.65 2.84
CA LEU A 17 -10.97 -14.86 4.29
C LEU A 17 -11.33 -16.31 4.67
N ALA A 18 -12.37 -16.88 4.09
CA ALA A 18 -12.76 -18.27 4.36
C ALA A 18 -11.64 -19.25 3.97
N GLY A 19 -11.04 -19.08 2.77
CA GLY A 19 -9.90 -19.88 2.34
C GLY A 19 -8.66 -19.69 3.23
N ALA A 20 -8.40 -18.46 3.69
CA ALA A 20 -7.32 -18.18 4.63
C ALA A 20 -7.52 -18.87 6.00
N MET A 21 -8.77 -18.92 6.46
CA MET A 21 -9.15 -19.53 7.75
C MET A 21 -9.24 -21.06 7.71
N GLU A 22 -9.11 -21.69 6.56
CA GLU A 22 -9.02 -23.14 6.44
C GLU A 22 -7.81 -23.70 7.22
N PHE A 23 -6.69 -22.97 7.17
CA PHE A 23 -5.47 -23.27 7.92
C PHE A 23 -5.28 -22.27 9.07
N ARG A 24 -6.15 -22.35 10.09
CA ARG A 24 -6.22 -21.37 11.20
C ARG A 24 -4.89 -21.10 11.87
N LEU A 25 -4.11 -22.14 12.18
CA LEU A 25 -2.81 -21.97 12.83
C LEU A 25 -1.86 -21.16 11.95
N SER A 26 -1.73 -21.51 10.68
CA SER A 26 -0.91 -20.76 9.71
C SER A 26 -1.38 -19.31 9.57
N PHE A 27 -2.70 -19.08 9.56
CA PHE A 27 -3.29 -17.75 9.52
C PHE A 27 -2.83 -16.90 10.70
N PHE A 28 -3.04 -17.38 11.93
CA PHE A 28 -2.67 -16.62 13.13
C PHE A 28 -1.16 -16.47 13.28
N MET A 29 -0.38 -17.49 12.93
CA MET A 29 1.08 -17.39 12.93
C MET A 29 1.58 -16.35 11.94
N THR A 30 1.08 -16.34 10.71
CA THR A 30 1.52 -15.40 9.67
C THR A 30 1.16 -13.96 10.04
N ALA A 31 -0.06 -13.70 10.49
CA ALA A 31 -0.49 -12.37 10.94
C ALA A 31 0.26 -11.94 12.20
N GLY A 32 0.42 -12.83 13.18
CA GLY A 32 1.12 -12.56 14.43
C GLY A 32 2.61 -12.29 14.24
N MET A 33 3.30 -13.05 13.38
CA MET A 33 4.71 -12.80 13.07
C MET A 33 4.93 -11.47 12.40
N MET A 34 4.03 -11.02 11.53
CA MET A 34 4.13 -9.70 10.92
C MET A 34 3.89 -8.59 11.94
N PHE A 35 2.91 -8.76 12.83
CA PHE A 35 2.71 -7.84 13.96
C PHE A 35 3.98 -7.72 14.82
N LEU A 36 4.60 -8.84 15.20
CA LEU A 36 5.84 -8.86 15.97
C LEU A 36 7.01 -8.22 15.22
N ASN A 37 7.11 -8.46 13.92
CA ASN A 37 8.11 -7.78 13.09
C ASN A 37 8.01 -6.25 13.20
N ASN A 38 6.80 -5.72 13.14
CA ASN A 38 6.57 -4.28 13.29
C ASN A 38 6.90 -3.78 14.71
N VAL A 39 6.65 -4.59 15.76
CA VAL A 39 7.05 -4.25 17.13
C VAL A 39 8.56 -4.09 17.25
N ILE A 40 9.35 -4.96 16.60
CA ILE A 40 10.83 -4.88 16.61
C ILE A 40 11.29 -3.52 16.07
N TRP A 41 10.66 -3.00 15.02
CA TRP A 41 10.98 -1.67 14.48
C TRP A 41 10.66 -0.54 15.46
N ILE A 42 9.55 -0.62 16.21
CA ILE A 42 9.25 0.39 17.25
C ILE A 42 10.25 0.31 18.41
N VAL A 43 10.68 -0.89 18.79
CA VAL A 43 11.74 -1.06 19.80
C VAL A 43 13.05 -0.43 19.30
N PHE A 44 13.43 -0.66 18.05
CA PHE A 44 14.58 0.00 17.42
C PHE A 44 14.48 1.53 17.52
N TRP A 45 13.35 2.11 17.12
CA TRP A 45 13.13 3.54 17.20
C TRP A 45 13.10 4.05 18.64
N GLY A 46 12.55 3.28 19.59
CA GLY A 46 12.58 3.61 21.01
C GLY A 46 13.99 3.71 21.57
N ILE A 47 14.87 2.74 21.20
CA ILE A 47 16.30 2.78 21.57
C ILE A 47 16.98 3.98 20.92
N PHE A 48 16.72 4.26 19.64
CA PHE A 48 17.29 5.40 18.93
C PHE A 48 16.91 6.73 19.62
N PHE A 49 15.63 6.97 19.87
CA PHE A 49 15.15 8.20 20.48
C PHE A 49 15.47 8.32 21.99
N SER A 50 15.85 7.24 22.66
CA SER A 50 16.41 7.31 24.02
C SER A 50 17.78 7.99 24.06
N ARG A 51 18.52 7.98 22.95
CA ARG A 51 19.83 8.64 22.79
C ARG A 51 19.71 10.01 22.14
N PHE A 52 18.76 10.17 21.22
CA PHE A 52 18.52 11.39 20.44
C PHE A 52 17.07 11.81 20.60
N PRO A 53 16.69 12.58 21.66
CA PRO A 53 15.29 12.87 21.98
C PRO A 53 14.50 13.53 20.85
N SER A 54 15.17 14.30 19.97
CA SER A 54 14.57 14.79 18.72
C SER A 54 15.57 14.84 17.60
N VAL A 55 15.13 14.59 16.35
CA VAL A 55 15.96 14.65 15.13
C VAL A 55 15.20 15.39 14.04
N ASN A 56 15.70 16.53 13.60
CA ASN A 56 15.05 17.40 12.60
C ASN A 56 13.57 17.73 12.95
N GLY A 57 13.27 17.90 14.24
CA GLY A 57 11.91 18.19 14.72
C GLY A 57 10.96 16.97 14.79
N TRP A 58 11.50 15.76 14.61
CA TRP A 58 10.79 14.50 14.82
C TRP A 58 11.08 13.94 16.21
N GLU A 59 10.05 13.49 16.87
CA GLU A 59 10.08 12.78 18.15
C GLU A 59 9.63 11.32 17.98
N LEU A 60 9.82 10.51 19.02
CA LEU A 60 9.40 9.10 18.98
C LEU A 60 7.90 8.96 18.66
N SER A 61 7.06 9.83 19.23
CA SER A 61 5.62 9.85 19.00
C SER A 61 5.27 10.05 17.51
N ASP A 62 5.99 10.91 16.80
CA ASP A 62 5.80 11.13 15.37
C ASP A 62 6.15 9.90 14.55
N VAL A 63 7.27 9.26 14.89
CA VAL A 63 7.70 8.04 14.20
C VAL A 63 6.77 6.88 14.49
N MET A 64 6.26 6.75 15.71
CA MET A 64 5.22 5.76 16.04
C MET A 64 3.96 5.98 15.20
N MET A 65 3.49 7.23 15.09
CA MET A 65 2.31 7.55 14.29
C MET A 65 2.57 7.39 12.78
N MET A 66 3.78 7.70 12.29
CA MET A 66 4.20 7.40 10.92
C MET A 66 4.11 5.88 10.62
N TRP A 67 4.61 5.05 11.52
CA TRP A 67 4.50 3.60 11.41
C TRP A 67 3.05 3.14 11.48
N ALA A 68 2.23 3.70 12.38
CA ALA A 68 0.81 3.38 12.48
C ALA A 68 0.06 3.65 11.16
N VAL A 69 0.32 4.81 10.53
CA VAL A 69 -0.29 5.17 9.23
C VAL A 69 0.26 4.32 8.10
N GLY A 70 1.59 4.11 8.04
CA GLY A 70 2.24 3.33 6.99
C GLY A 70 1.79 1.88 7.01
N THR A 71 1.92 1.20 8.16
CA THR A 71 1.53 -0.21 8.29
C THR A 71 0.02 -0.40 8.19
N GLY A 72 -0.77 0.46 8.84
CA GLY A 72 -2.23 0.40 8.77
C GLY A 72 -2.75 0.66 7.35
N GLY A 73 -2.16 1.63 6.63
CA GLY A 73 -2.47 1.94 5.24
C GLY A 73 -2.11 0.81 4.29
N PHE A 74 -0.89 0.30 4.37
CA PHE A 74 -0.48 -0.90 3.63
C PHE A 74 -1.36 -2.11 3.98
N GLY A 75 -1.66 -2.28 5.27
CA GLY A 75 -2.46 -3.37 5.80
C GLY A 75 -3.83 -3.45 5.16
N TRP A 76 -4.65 -2.38 5.22
CA TRP A 76 -5.99 -2.43 4.63
C TRP A 76 -5.94 -2.58 3.10
N ALA A 77 -4.99 -1.92 2.42
CA ALA A 77 -4.85 -2.02 0.97
C ALA A 77 -4.51 -3.45 0.54
N SER A 78 -3.53 -4.10 1.21
CA SER A 78 -3.11 -5.48 0.93
C SER A 78 -4.12 -6.52 1.40
N MET A 79 -4.87 -6.24 2.47
CA MET A 79 -5.92 -7.11 2.95
C MET A 79 -7.09 -7.17 1.98
N LEU A 80 -7.52 -6.03 1.43
CA LEU A 80 -8.67 -5.97 0.53
C LEU A 80 -8.32 -6.19 -0.94
N PHE A 81 -7.10 -5.82 -1.36
CA PHE A 81 -6.65 -5.78 -2.74
C PHE A 81 -5.25 -6.40 -2.91
N GLY A 82 -5.02 -7.58 -2.35
CA GLY A 82 -3.71 -8.21 -2.18
C GLY A 82 -2.92 -8.52 -3.47
N ASN A 83 -3.51 -8.34 -4.64
CA ASN A 83 -2.81 -8.52 -5.91
C ASN A 83 -2.20 -7.22 -6.49
N PHE A 84 -2.31 -6.08 -5.81
CA PHE A 84 -1.80 -4.82 -6.35
C PHE A 84 -0.29 -4.85 -6.64
N ASN A 85 0.49 -5.59 -5.87
CA ASN A 85 1.93 -5.76 -6.08
C ASN A 85 2.28 -6.95 -7.00
N ARG A 86 1.28 -7.67 -7.52
CA ARG A 86 1.46 -8.85 -8.39
C ARG A 86 0.98 -8.64 -9.83
N ILE A 87 0.55 -7.44 -10.18
CA ILE A 87 0.03 -7.14 -11.52
C ILE A 87 1.05 -7.49 -12.59
N ALA A 88 2.34 -7.12 -12.41
CA ALA A 88 3.40 -7.46 -13.35
C ALA A 88 3.54 -8.97 -13.53
N PHE A 89 3.54 -9.74 -12.46
CA PHE A 89 3.59 -11.20 -12.48
C PHE A 89 2.40 -11.80 -13.23
N ILE A 90 1.17 -11.37 -12.91
CA ILE A 90 -0.07 -11.83 -13.53
C ILE A 90 -0.07 -11.54 -15.05
N THR A 91 0.39 -10.33 -15.41
CA THR A 91 0.45 -9.89 -16.82
C THR A 91 1.50 -10.64 -17.60
N SER A 92 2.73 -10.77 -17.09
CA SER A 92 3.84 -11.42 -17.81
C SER A 92 3.65 -12.92 -17.98
N ARG A 93 2.86 -13.57 -17.14
CA ARG A 93 2.55 -15.01 -17.21
C ARG A 93 1.29 -15.36 -17.98
N GLY A 94 0.58 -14.38 -18.52
CA GLY A 94 -0.68 -14.62 -19.23
C GLY A 94 -1.86 -14.95 -18.33
N GLU A 95 -1.71 -14.87 -17.00
CA GLU A 95 -2.78 -15.16 -16.02
C GLU A 95 -3.92 -14.13 -16.08
N LEU A 96 -3.70 -13.00 -16.79
CA LEU A 96 -4.71 -11.96 -16.97
C LEU A 96 -5.93 -12.42 -17.77
N ASP A 97 -5.76 -13.44 -18.63
CA ASP A 97 -6.82 -14.01 -19.47
C ASP A 97 -8.05 -14.46 -18.66
N VAL A 98 -7.81 -15.03 -17.48
CA VAL A 98 -8.88 -15.48 -16.57
C VAL A 98 -9.78 -14.31 -16.15
N TYR A 99 -9.23 -13.11 -16.01
CA TYR A 99 -9.97 -11.92 -15.60
C TYR A 99 -10.66 -11.21 -16.78
N LEU A 100 -10.13 -11.38 -18.01
CA LEU A 100 -10.73 -10.82 -19.22
C LEU A 100 -12.06 -11.47 -19.58
N THR A 101 -12.24 -12.74 -19.24
CA THR A 101 -13.49 -13.50 -19.54
C THR A 101 -14.62 -13.18 -18.55
N GLN A 102 -14.35 -12.44 -17.48
CA GLN A 102 -15.33 -12.18 -16.44
C GLN A 102 -16.10 -10.86 -16.66
N PRO A 103 -17.41 -10.79 -16.33
CA PRO A 103 -18.24 -9.62 -16.59
C PRO A 103 -18.02 -8.51 -15.54
N LYS A 104 -16.79 -8.23 -15.14
CA LYS A 104 -16.40 -7.23 -14.15
C LYS A 104 -15.21 -6.40 -14.67
N PRO A 105 -15.02 -5.15 -14.17
CA PRO A 105 -13.82 -4.39 -14.51
C PRO A 105 -12.55 -5.18 -14.18
N VAL A 106 -11.69 -5.39 -15.17
CA VAL A 106 -10.52 -6.29 -15.08
C VAL A 106 -9.62 -5.91 -13.90
N LEU A 107 -9.22 -4.65 -13.79
CA LEU A 107 -8.37 -4.20 -12.70
C LEU A 107 -8.97 -4.50 -11.31
N LEU A 108 -10.24 -4.16 -11.11
CA LEU A 108 -10.90 -4.38 -9.84
C LEU A 108 -10.97 -5.88 -9.48
N ASN A 109 -11.21 -6.71 -10.48
CA ASN A 109 -11.28 -8.15 -10.31
C ASN A 109 -9.90 -8.73 -9.95
N VAL A 110 -8.85 -8.34 -10.68
CA VAL A 110 -7.46 -8.71 -10.35
C VAL A 110 -7.13 -8.32 -8.92
N LEU A 111 -7.37 -7.07 -8.53
CA LEU A 111 -7.02 -6.55 -7.21
C LEU A 111 -7.72 -7.30 -6.07
N ALA A 112 -9.04 -7.54 -6.20
CA ALA A 112 -9.87 -8.15 -5.16
C ALA A 112 -9.78 -9.68 -5.09
N SER A 113 -9.16 -10.34 -6.08
CA SER A 113 -9.12 -11.81 -6.16
C SER A 113 -8.18 -12.48 -5.15
N ARG A 114 -7.37 -11.71 -4.44
CA ARG A 114 -6.43 -12.20 -3.42
C ARG A 114 -6.40 -11.29 -2.21
N MET A 115 -6.17 -11.90 -1.04
CA MET A 115 -5.92 -11.26 0.25
C MET A 115 -4.48 -11.56 0.70
N SER A 116 -3.81 -10.60 1.33
CA SER A 116 -2.54 -10.83 2.01
C SER A 116 -2.78 -11.12 3.49
N LEU A 117 -2.29 -12.25 3.98
CA LEU A 117 -2.45 -12.63 5.39
C LEU A 117 -1.54 -11.83 6.32
N THR A 118 -0.32 -11.53 5.88
CA THR A 118 0.62 -10.68 6.64
C THR A 118 0.04 -9.29 6.87
N ALA A 119 -0.72 -8.77 5.91
CA ALA A 119 -1.33 -7.45 5.97
C ALA A 119 -2.33 -7.28 7.13
N ILE A 120 -2.89 -8.38 7.63
CA ILE A 120 -3.73 -8.35 8.84
C ILE A 120 -2.88 -7.95 10.06
N GLY A 121 -1.67 -8.51 10.17
CA GLY A 121 -0.72 -8.12 11.22
C GLY A 121 -0.31 -6.66 11.13
N ASP A 122 -0.05 -6.15 9.92
CA ASP A 122 0.25 -4.74 9.66
C ASP A 122 -0.92 -3.83 10.06
N PHE A 123 -2.14 -4.18 9.65
CA PHE A 123 -3.34 -3.41 9.97
C PHE A 123 -3.61 -3.36 11.47
N LEU A 124 -3.55 -4.51 12.16
CA LEU A 124 -3.73 -4.59 13.60
C LEU A 124 -2.64 -3.82 14.36
N PHE A 125 -1.40 -3.89 13.88
CA PHE A 125 -0.30 -3.12 14.45
C PHE A 125 -0.52 -1.62 14.33
N GLY A 126 -0.95 -1.12 13.17
CA GLY A 126 -1.28 0.29 12.97
C GLY A 126 -2.33 0.79 13.99
N TRP A 127 -3.37 0.01 14.22
CA TRP A 127 -4.39 0.31 15.22
C TRP A 127 -3.88 0.22 16.67
N ALA A 128 -3.02 -0.76 16.97
CA ALA A 128 -2.42 -0.89 18.30
C ALA A 128 -1.55 0.32 18.64
N ILE A 129 -0.73 0.80 17.70
CA ILE A 129 0.07 2.00 17.89
C ILE A 129 -0.81 3.26 18.02
N TYR A 130 -1.85 3.40 17.19
CA TYR A 130 -2.80 4.50 17.35
C TYR A 130 -3.48 4.48 18.72
N ALA A 131 -3.89 3.32 19.20
CA ALA A 131 -4.49 3.17 20.53
C ALA A 131 -3.50 3.50 21.67
N TYR A 132 -2.19 3.32 21.45
CA TYR A 132 -1.17 3.63 22.44
C TYR A 132 -0.72 5.10 22.42
N ALA A 133 -0.47 5.67 21.25
CA ALA A 133 0.21 6.96 21.08
C ALA A 133 -0.63 8.01 20.33
N GLY A 134 -1.82 7.66 19.84
CA GLY A 134 -2.66 8.55 19.03
C GLY A 134 -3.48 9.54 19.84
N ASP A 135 -4.01 10.54 19.14
CA ASP A 135 -5.00 11.48 19.69
C ASP A 135 -6.40 10.81 19.68
N HIS A 136 -6.92 10.45 20.85
CA HIS A 136 -8.21 9.77 21.00
C HIS A 136 -9.42 10.69 20.92
N SER A 137 -9.24 11.99 20.68
CA SER A 137 -10.35 12.88 20.36
C SER A 137 -11.05 12.45 19.06
N LEU A 138 -12.30 12.82 18.86
CA LEU A 138 -13.00 12.57 17.60
C LEU A 138 -12.24 13.17 16.40
N GLY A 139 -11.67 14.38 16.58
CA GLY A 139 -10.83 15.02 15.56
C GLY A 139 -9.55 14.24 15.26
N GLY A 140 -8.88 13.71 16.28
CA GLY A 140 -7.70 12.85 16.14
C GLY A 140 -8.01 11.55 15.40
N LEU A 141 -9.10 10.88 15.77
CA LEU A 141 -9.56 9.67 15.08
C LEU A 141 -9.87 9.92 13.60
N LEU A 142 -10.59 11.01 13.28
CA LEU A 142 -10.91 11.34 11.90
C LEU A 142 -9.65 11.63 11.05
N ARG A 143 -8.67 12.34 11.62
CA ARG A 143 -7.38 12.59 10.99
C ARG A 143 -6.62 11.29 10.74
N TYR A 144 -6.58 10.40 11.73
CA TYR A 144 -5.93 9.09 11.59
C TYR A 144 -6.59 8.24 10.50
N LEU A 145 -7.92 8.13 10.50
CA LEU A 145 -8.66 7.39 9.48
C LEU A 145 -8.42 7.93 8.08
N LEU A 146 -8.38 9.26 7.93
CA LEU A 146 -8.09 9.91 6.66
C LEU A 146 -6.64 9.65 6.23
N ALA A 147 -5.67 9.79 7.13
CA ALA A 147 -4.26 9.50 6.85
C ALA A 147 -4.06 8.04 6.44
N LEU A 148 -4.69 7.11 7.16
CA LEU A 148 -4.67 5.68 6.86
C LEU A 148 -5.29 5.36 5.50
N LEU A 149 -6.44 5.97 5.17
CA LEU A 149 -7.07 5.82 3.87
C LEU A 149 -6.16 6.32 2.73
N LEU A 150 -5.61 7.53 2.86
CA LEU A 150 -4.74 8.12 1.86
C LEU A 150 -3.45 7.32 1.66
N ALA A 151 -2.81 6.88 2.74
CA ALA A 151 -1.61 6.04 2.69
C ALA A 151 -1.86 4.75 1.91
N GLY A 152 -2.94 4.04 2.21
CA GLY A 152 -3.27 2.82 1.50
C GLY A 152 -3.63 3.02 0.04
N LEU A 153 -4.33 4.11 -0.32
CA LEU A 153 -4.58 4.47 -1.72
C LEU A 153 -3.28 4.75 -2.49
N ILE A 154 -2.33 5.44 -1.86
CA ILE A 154 -1.03 5.71 -2.47
C ILE A 154 -0.26 4.42 -2.67
N PHE A 155 -0.20 3.52 -1.67
CA PHE A 155 0.40 2.19 -1.82
C PHE A 155 -0.25 1.41 -2.97
N LEU A 156 -1.57 1.34 -2.97
CA LEU A 156 -2.34 0.59 -3.96
C LEU A 156 -2.04 1.09 -5.38
N PHE A 157 -2.25 2.37 -5.64
CA PHE A 157 -2.21 2.91 -6.99
C PHE A 157 -0.80 3.13 -7.53
N PHE A 158 0.18 3.43 -6.69
CA PHE A 158 1.57 3.41 -7.11
C PHE A 158 1.99 2.02 -7.63
N ASN A 159 1.65 0.97 -6.89
CA ASN A 159 2.02 -0.39 -7.30
C ASN A 159 1.18 -0.90 -8.48
N VAL A 160 -0.05 -0.43 -8.66
CA VAL A 160 -0.81 -0.65 -9.90
C VAL A 160 -0.08 -0.03 -11.10
N ALA A 161 0.42 1.20 -10.97
CA ALA A 161 1.22 1.83 -12.03
C ALA A 161 2.52 1.07 -12.30
N ALA A 162 3.28 0.73 -11.26
CA ALA A 162 4.52 -0.05 -11.38
C ALA A 162 4.28 -1.42 -12.03
N GLY A 163 3.24 -2.13 -11.61
CA GLY A 163 2.86 -3.42 -12.19
C GLY A 163 2.39 -3.32 -13.64
N SER A 164 1.77 -2.20 -14.03
CA SER A 164 1.30 -1.96 -15.40
C SER A 164 2.44 -1.78 -16.41
N LEU A 165 3.69 -1.56 -15.96
CA LEU A 165 4.87 -1.57 -16.82
C LEU A 165 5.01 -2.89 -17.58
N ALA A 166 4.48 -4.00 -17.05
CA ALA A 166 4.52 -5.32 -17.71
C ALA A 166 3.80 -5.39 -19.06
N PHE A 167 2.93 -4.44 -19.36
CA PHE A 167 2.33 -4.33 -20.68
C PHE A 167 3.29 -3.77 -21.74
N PHE A 168 4.42 -3.17 -21.34
CA PHE A 168 5.32 -2.43 -22.22
C PHE A 168 6.77 -2.94 -22.18
N ILE A 169 7.19 -3.57 -21.08
CA ILE A 169 8.58 -3.96 -20.82
C ILE A 169 8.64 -5.45 -20.48
N GLY A 170 9.52 -6.20 -21.17
CA GLY A 170 9.62 -7.64 -21.00
C GLY A 170 10.03 -8.14 -19.60
N ASN A 171 10.91 -7.42 -18.89
CA ASN A 171 11.36 -7.78 -17.54
C ASN A 171 10.73 -6.87 -16.46
N ALA A 172 9.47 -6.53 -16.63
CA ALA A 172 8.78 -5.60 -15.72
C ALA A 172 8.54 -6.18 -14.32
N GLU A 173 8.51 -7.51 -14.15
CA GLU A 173 8.32 -8.15 -12.85
C GLU A 173 9.44 -7.74 -11.87
N GLY A 174 10.71 -7.81 -12.32
CA GLY A 174 11.84 -7.36 -11.52
C GLY A 174 11.82 -5.86 -11.20
N ILE A 175 11.46 -5.04 -12.19
CA ILE A 175 11.34 -3.57 -12.00
C ILE A 175 10.22 -3.24 -11.01
N ALA A 176 9.03 -3.82 -11.19
CA ALA A 176 7.89 -3.60 -10.30
C ALA A 176 8.20 -4.05 -8.86
N PHE A 177 8.91 -5.17 -8.69
CA PHE A 177 9.36 -5.67 -7.39
C PHE A 177 10.33 -4.69 -6.71
N GLN A 178 11.30 -4.14 -7.44
CA GLN A 178 12.24 -3.14 -6.89
C GLN A 178 11.54 -1.82 -6.54
N LEU A 179 10.60 -1.37 -7.37
CA LEU A 179 9.79 -0.19 -7.06
C LEU A 179 8.93 -0.40 -5.81
N PHE A 180 8.32 -1.58 -5.66
CA PHE A 180 7.57 -1.95 -4.46
C PHE A 180 8.43 -1.95 -3.21
N ASN A 181 9.61 -2.61 -3.25
CA ASN A 181 10.54 -2.64 -2.11
C ASN A 181 11.08 -1.25 -1.78
N GLY A 182 11.44 -0.46 -2.79
CA GLY A 182 11.86 0.93 -2.58
C GLY A 182 10.76 1.77 -1.94
N HIS A 183 9.51 1.61 -2.40
CA HIS A 183 8.37 2.31 -1.81
C HIS A 183 8.18 1.94 -0.33
N LEU A 184 8.22 0.65 0.02
CA LEU A 184 8.16 0.21 1.41
C LEU A 184 9.33 0.75 2.23
N ALA A 185 10.56 0.58 1.75
CA ALA A 185 11.75 0.99 2.48
C ALA A 185 11.74 2.50 2.83
N PHE A 186 11.37 3.34 1.88
CA PHE A 186 11.35 4.79 2.11
C PHE A 186 10.18 5.25 3.01
N THR A 187 9.11 4.46 3.15
CA THR A 187 8.02 4.80 4.08
C THR A 187 8.35 4.49 5.54
N THR A 188 9.41 3.73 5.80
CA THR A 188 9.82 3.35 7.17
C THR A 188 10.70 4.38 7.86
N TYR A 189 11.09 5.44 7.15
CA TYR A 189 11.95 6.50 7.66
C TYR A 189 11.30 7.88 7.53
N PRO A 190 11.55 8.80 8.51
CA PRO A 190 11.13 10.19 8.37
C PRO A 190 11.71 10.82 7.10
N THR A 191 10.86 11.37 6.25
CA THR A 191 11.30 11.91 4.94
C THR A 191 12.27 13.08 5.08
N ASP A 192 12.27 13.80 6.20
CA ASP A 192 13.14 14.94 6.47
C ASP A 192 14.62 14.58 6.68
N ILE A 193 14.96 13.31 6.84
CA ILE A 193 16.35 12.86 6.83
C ILE A 193 16.96 12.92 5.42
N PHE A 194 16.12 12.89 4.38
CA PHE A 194 16.53 12.93 2.99
C PHE A 194 16.56 14.36 2.48
N LYS A 195 17.61 14.73 1.74
CA LYS A 195 17.83 16.09 1.21
C LYS A 195 18.03 16.07 -0.30
N GLY A 196 17.87 17.22 -0.93
CA GLY A 196 18.17 17.42 -2.36
C GLY A 196 17.35 16.51 -3.28
N ALA A 197 18.03 15.88 -4.25
CA ALA A 197 17.39 15.05 -5.27
C ALA A 197 16.63 13.85 -4.69
N VAL A 198 17.11 13.23 -3.60
CA VAL A 198 16.41 12.09 -2.98
C VAL A 198 15.04 12.53 -2.46
N ARG A 199 14.94 13.68 -1.78
CA ARG A 199 13.67 14.22 -1.32
C ARG A 199 12.69 14.47 -2.49
N LEU A 200 13.19 15.02 -3.60
CA LEU A 200 12.37 15.22 -4.79
C LEU A 200 11.83 13.88 -5.33
N ILE A 201 12.66 12.86 -5.41
CA ILE A 201 12.25 11.51 -5.86
C ILE A 201 11.15 10.94 -4.97
N LEU A 202 11.22 11.16 -3.63
CA LEU A 202 10.22 10.67 -2.67
C LEU A 202 8.86 11.38 -2.74
N PHE A 203 8.75 12.47 -3.47
CA PHE A 203 7.48 13.14 -3.74
C PHE A 203 7.03 13.07 -5.20
N THR A 204 7.85 12.51 -6.11
CA THR A 204 7.54 12.49 -7.55
C THR A 204 7.55 11.08 -8.13
N VAL A 205 8.66 10.35 -8.00
CA VAL A 205 8.87 9.03 -8.63
C VAL A 205 8.42 7.89 -7.73
N ILE A 206 8.83 7.94 -6.44
CA ILE A 206 8.43 6.96 -5.43
C ILE A 206 7.69 7.72 -4.33
N PRO A 207 6.33 7.79 -4.35
CA PRO A 207 5.55 8.74 -3.55
C PRO A 207 5.52 8.40 -2.04
N ALA A 208 6.65 7.95 -1.48
CA ALA A 208 6.78 7.58 -0.08
C ALA A 208 6.60 8.78 0.87
N GLY A 209 6.99 9.99 0.45
CA GLY A 209 6.81 11.20 1.24
C GLY A 209 5.34 11.55 1.51
N PHE A 210 4.42 11.13 0.64
CA PHE A 210 2.99 11.28 0.88
C PHE A 210 2.43 10.28 1.90
N ILE A 211 3.20 9.27 2.30
CA ILE A 211 2.83 8.28 3.31
C ILE A 211 3.52 8.57 4.64
N SER A 212 4.82 8.91 4.62
CA SER A 212 5.61 9.09 5.83
C SER A 212 5.61 10.54 6.37
N TYR A 213 5.54 11.55 5.50
CA TYR A 213 5.67 12.96 5.90
C TYR A 213 4.32 13.70 5.98
N MET A 214 3.52 13.63 4.89
CA MET A 214 2.27 14.40 4.81
C MET A 214 1.23 14.00 5.86
N PRO A 215 1.01 12.70 6.18
CA PRO A 215 0.07 12.32 7.22
C PRO A 215 0.48 12.80 8.61
N ILE A 216 1.78 12.90 8.91
CA ILE A 216 2.24 13.41 10.21
C ILE A 216 1.90 14.89 10.37
N GLY A 217 2.05 15.70 9.32
CA GLY A 217 1.58 17.09 9.33
C GLY A 217 0.07 17.19 9.56
N LEU A 218 -0.73 16.28 8.99
CA LEU A 218 -2.16 16.19 9.23
C LEU A 218 -2.50 15.75 10.66
N LEU A 219 -1.75 14.81 11.23
CA LEU A 219 -1.98 14.29 12.59
C LEU A 219 -1.63 15.31 13.68
N ARG A 220 -0.60 16.14 13.47
CA ARG A 220 -0.24 17.23 14.37
C ARG A 220 -1.30 18.36 14.41
N GLY A 221 -2.13 18.48 13.37
CA GLY A 221 -3.21 19.47 13.28
C GLY A 221 -3.89 19.46 11.92
N TRP A 222 -5.07 20.10 11.81
CA TRP A 222 -5.72 20.30 10.53
C TRP A 222 -4.97 21.36 9.69
N GLN A 223 -3.94 20.95 8.98
CA GLN A 223 -3.20 21.78 8.05
C GLN A 223 -3.72 21.53 6.64
N GLY A 224 -4.43 22.51 6.08
CA GLY A 224 -5.10 22.39 4.78
C GLY A 224 -4.15 22.01 3.64
N ASP A 225 -2.93 22.53 3.65
CA ASP A 225 -1.93 22.24 2.63
C ASP A 225 -1.54 20.76 2.59
N TYR A 226 -1.31 20.13 3.75
CA TYR A 226 -1.00 18.70 3.82
C TYR A 226 -2.18 17.84 3.35
N LEU A 227 -3.39 18.23 3.70
CA LEU A 227 -4.60 17.54 3.27
C LEU A 227 -4.78 17.64 1.75
N LEU A 228 -4.65 18.83 1.17
CA LEU A 228 -4.79 19.06 -0.26
C LEU A 228 -3.70 18.32 -1.06
N LEU A 229 -2.45 18.36 -0.60
CA LEU A 229 -1.35 17.68 -1.28
C LEU A 229 -1.49 16.16 -1.23
N ALA A 230 -1.82 15.60 -0.07
CA ALA A 230 -1.99 14.15 0.07
C ALA A 230 -3.21 13.61 -0.70
N THR A 231 -4.35 14.31 -0.62
CA THR A 231 -5.54 13.94 -1.40
C THR A 231 -5.34 14.12 -2.89
N GLY A 232 -4.70 15.21 -3.30
CA GLY A 232 -4.34 15.48 -4.70
C GLY A 232 -3.41 14.39 -5.25
N ALA A 233 -2.36 14.02 -4.49
CA ALA A 233 -1.45 12.95 -4.88
C ALA A 233 -2.16 11.60 -5.01
N ALA A 234 -3.00 11.23 -4.04
CA ALA A 234 -3.77 9.99 -4.09
C ALA A 234 -4.74 9.96 -5.29
N ALA A 235 -5.43 11.08 -5.57
CA ALA A 235 -6.34 11.19 -6.71
C ALA A 235 -5.62 11.11 -8.05
N LEU A 236 -4.49 11.81 -8.20
CA LEU A 236 -3.66 11.77 -9.41
C LEU A 236 -3.07 10.39 -9.65
N LEU A 237 -2.55 9.73 -8.60
CA LEU A 237 -2.07 8.37 -8.70
C LEU A 237 -3.18 7.40 -9.08
N ALA A 238 -4.36 7.52 -8.48
CA ALA A 238 -5.50 6.68 -8.80
C ALA A 238 -5.93 6.86 -10.27
N ALA A 239 -6.15 8.08 -10.71
CA ALA A 239 -6.56 8.37 -12.09
C ALA A 239 -5.48 7.94 -13.09
N GLY A 240 -4.22 8.30 -12.83
CA GLY A 240 -3.08 7.98 -13.69
C GLY A 240 -2.82 6.49 -13.80
N SER A 241 -2.81 5.76 -12.68
CA SER A 241 -2.54 4.32 -12.66
C SER A 241 -3.66 3.52 -13.30
N ILE A 242 -4.93 3.89 -13.05
CA ILE A 242 -6.09 3.26 -13.71
C ILE A 242 -6.01 3.49 -15.22
N GLY A 243 -5.78 4.74 -15.63
CA GLY A 243 -5.60 5.08 -17.06
C GLY A 243 -4.44 4.31 -17.70
N PHE A 244 -3.29 4.26 -17.02
CA PHE A 244 -2.09 3.54 -17.48
C PHE A 244 -2.33 2.03 -17.59
N PHE A 245 -3.01 1.43 -16.60
CA PHE A 245 -3.38 0.02 -16.66
C PHE A 245 -4.27 -0.28 -17.88
N TYR A 246 -5.36 0.49 -18.08
CA TYR A 246 -6.27 0.23 -19.20
C TYR A 246 -5.68 0.61 -20.56
N TRP A 247 -4.75 1.57 -20.61
CA TRP A 247 -3.97 1.83 -21.81
C TRP A 247 -3.04 0.65 -22.14
N GLY A 248 -2.34 0.09 -21.14
CA GLY A 248 -1.52 -1.10 -21.28
C GLY A 248 -2.33 -2.33 -21.66
N LEU A 249 -3.50 -2.50 -21.06
CA LEU A 249 -4.40 -3.62 -21.35
C LEU A 249 -4.79 -3.73 -22.84
N ARG A 250 -4.88 -2.60 -23.55
CA ARG A 250 -5.14 -2.59 -24.99
C ARG A 250 -3.99 -3.17 -25.81
N ARG A 251 -2.80 -3.29 -25.23
CA ARG A 251 -1.61 -3.87 -25.86
C ARG A 251 -1.33 -5.31 -25.41
N TYR A 252 -2.12 -5.78 -24.45
CA TYR A 252 -1.96 -7.12 -23.92
C TYR A 252 -2.32 -8.16 -24.98
N SER A 253 -1.42 -9.15 -25.17
CA SER A 253 -1.67 -10.34 -25.98
C SER A 253 -1.38 -11.58 -25.12
N SER A 254 -2.26 -12.56 -25.16
CA SER A 254 -2.21 -13.80 -24.38
C SER A 254 -0.96 -14.66 -24.62
N GLY A 255 -0.19 -14.37 -25.68
CA GLY A 255 1.03 -15.09 -26.09
C GLY A 255 2.36 -14.48 -25.64
N ASN A 256 2.39 -13.46 -24.76
CA ASN A 256 3.62 -12.73 -24.42
C ASN A 256 4.77 -13.61 -23.88
N MET A 257 4.48 -14.80 -23.34
CA MET A 257 5.53 -15.76 -22.92
C MET A 257 6.29 -16.40 -24.10
N MET A 258 5.70 -16.49 -25.29
CA MET A 258 6.37 -17.07 -26.45
C MET A 258 7.24 -16.07 -27.20
N THR A 259 6.88 -14.81 -27.25
CA THR A 259 7.61 -13.74 -27.94
C THR A 259 8.84 -13.23 -27.18
N MET A 260 8.97 -13.49 -25.89
CA MET A 260 10.11 -13.09 -25.08
C MET A 260 11.26 -14.12 -25.05
N ARG A 261 11.10 -15.26 -25.71
CA ARG A 261 12.13 -16.33 -25.83
C ARG A 261 12.85 -16.37 -27.19
N SER A 262 12.53 -15.47 -28.10
CA SER A 262 13.18 -15.37 -29.40
C SER A 262 14.14 -14.19 -29.48
#